data_25c5dd92b72559c339fe115e12ab9d69
#
_entry.id   25c5dd92b72559c339fe115e12ab9d69
#
_cell.length_a   1.000
_cell.length_b   1.000
_cell.length_c   1.000
_cell.angle_alpha   90.00
_cell.angle_beta   90.00
_cell.angle_gamma   90.00
#
_symmetry.space_group_name_H-M   'P 1'
#
loop_
_entity.id
_entity.type
_entity.pdbx_description
1 polymer ?
#
loop_
_entity_poly.entity_id
_entity_poly.type
_entity_poly.pdbx_seq_one_letter_code
_entity_poly.pdbx_strand_id
1 'polypeptide(L)'
;MHGRRTERTGEAVEAAAQDPERYYRGMETLLSAVQMLAFAREMAQVQRVVRATARQMTGSDGAAIILREGDFGRYVDEEAIAPLFKGARVPLEGCIAGWAMLNRQAVLVPDIHADSRIDPAFYTATFVRSLAVVPVRSQEPIGAIAVYWAEPGAPTEDDLRLLRRLADAVSLAIENIRVHSELEERIRLRAEELEKAKAAIEELSMTDELTGLLNRRGFRRAAEEIIGRGRGCQLAIIDVDGLKKVNDTFGHSVGDSLIADCASVLRDSVRQSDVVGRMGGDEFCVLVPAPLAPAEALRNSLKARLDYFNRLSPAQCQLSVSVGIVQAKAGSNQSLDDLLSQAGALMSIEKHSKMMSESRH
;
A
#
# COMPACT_ATOMS: atom_id res chain seq x y z
N MET A 1 57.05 58.56 -9.17
CA MET A 1 56.79 57.26 -9.80
C MET A 1 55.94 56.40 -8.86
N HIS A 2 54.69 56.79 -8.58
CA HIS A 2 53.81 56.04 -7.59
C HIS A 2 52.35 55.95 -8.05
N GLY A 3 52.07 56.01 -9.34
CA GLY A 3 50.72 56.08 -9.88
C GLY A 3 50.26 54.96 -10.83
N ARG A 4 51.00 53.86 -11.03
CA ARG A 4 50.66 52.83 -12.00
C ARG A 4 50.45 51.41 -11.44
N ARG A 5 50.43 51.21 -10.12
CA ARG A 5 50.31 49.87 -9.54
C ARG A 5 48.91 49.55 -9.01
N THR A 6 48.08 50.57 -8.80
CA THR A 6 46.73 50.45 -8.25
C THR A 6 45.63 50.26 -9.34
N GLU A 7 45.88 50.71 -10.57
CA GLU A 7 44.88 50.54 -11.65
C GLU A 7 44.87 49.14 -12.26
N ARG A 8 45.99 48.39 -12.24
CA ARG A 8 46.03 47.00 -12.76
C ARG A 8 45.35 45.96 -11.89
N THR A 9 45.15 46.23 -10.58
CA THR A 9 44.41 45.34 -9.67
C THR A 9 42.90 45.54 -9.77
N GLY A 10 42.43 46.73 -10.14
CA GLY A 10 41.00 46.98 -10.37
C GLY A 10 40.50 46.36 -11.68
N GLU A 11 41.25 46.49 -12.77
CA GLU A 11 40.88 45.90 -14.05
C GLU A 11 40.97 44.36 -14.08
N ALA A 12 41.85 43.73 -13.29
CA ALA A 12 41.95 42.29 -13.17
C ALA A 12 40.77 41.67 -12.34
N VAL A 13 40.19 42.44 -11.41
CA VAL A 13 39.01 42.03 -10.65
C VAL A 13 37.71 42.22 -11.47
N GLU A 14 37.67 43.22 -12.34
CA GLU A 14 36.54 43.47 -13.23
C GLU A 14 36.50 42.53 -14.46
N ALA A 15 37.67 42.03 -14.91
CA ALA A 15 37.81 41.08 -16.04
C ALA A 15 37.51 39.62 -15.67
N ALA A 16 37.33 39.27 -14.39
CA ALA A 16 36.76 38.00 -13.94
C ALA A 16 35.22 37.94 -14.09
N ALA A 17 34.62 39.03 -14.59
CA ALA A 17 33.19 39.18 -14.78
C ALA A 17 32.76 38.63 -16.16
N GLN A 18 32.01 37.54 -16.09
CA GLN A 18 31.08 37.06 -17.11
C GLN A 18 31.70 36.45 -18.37
N ASP A 19 31.99 35.15 -18.30
CA ASP A 19 31.99 34.29 -19.48
C ASP A 19 30.55 33.85 -19.78
N PRO A 20 29.82 34.48 -20.72
CA PRO A 20 28.43 34.13 -21.01
C PRO A 20 28.29 32.69 -21.47
N GLU A 21 29.28 32.11 -22.16
CA GLU A 21 29.26 30.74 -22.64
C GLU A 21 29.36 29.74 -21.48
N ARG A 22 30.16 30.04 -20.48
CA ARG A 22 30.25 29.23 -19.24
C ARG A 22 28.92 29.25 -18.48
N TYR A 23 28.31 30.41 -18.34
CA TYR A 23 27.00 30.54 -17.69
C TYR A 23 25.91 29.79 -18.44
N TYR A 24 25.84 29.88 -19.78
CA TYR A 24 24.87 29.14 -20.59
C TYR A 24 25.06 27.64 -20.47
N ARG A 25 26.26 27.10 -20.51
CA ARG A 25 26.54 25.68 -20.27
C ARG A 25 26.16 25.24 -18.87
N GLY A 26 26.42 26.08 -17.87
CA GLY A 26 25.96 25.83 -16.49
C GLY A 26 24.44 25.77 -16.39
N MET A 27 23.73 26.64 -17.10
CA MET A 27 22.28 26.64 -17.15
C MET A 27 21.67 25.38 -17.82
N GLU A 28 22.26 24.91 -18.93
CA GLU A 28 21.86 23.66 -19.58
C GLU A 28 22.06 22.45 -18.66
N THR A 29 23.19 22.41 -17.95
CA THR A 29 23.49 21.38 -16.96
C THR A 29 22.44 21.41 -15.82
N LEU A 30 22.07 22.61 -15.34
CA LEU A 30 21.05 22.81 -14.32
C LEU A 30 19.66 22.34 -14.79
N LEU A 31 19.26 22.66 -16.03
CA LEU A 31 17.97 22.22 -16.58
C LEU A 31 17.86 20.69 -16.63
N SER A 32 18.93 20.02 -17.06
CA SER A 32 18.99 18.54 -17.04
C SER A 32 18.88 17.99 -15.62
N ALA A 33 19.55 18.61 -14.66
CA ALA A 33 19.47 18.21 -13.26
C ALA A 33 18.07 18.40 -12.67
N VAL A 34 17.41 19.52 -12.96
CA VAL A 34 16.01 19.76 -12.52
C VAL A 34 15.07 18.66 -13.01
N GLN A 35 15.21 18.23 -14.27
CA GLN A 35 14.43 17.12 -14.82
C GLN A 35 14.71 15.81 -14.07
N MET A 36 15.98 15.48 -13.83
CA MET A 36 16.34 14.27 -13.06
C MET A 36 15.82 14.32 -11.62
N LEU A 37 15.91 15.48 -10.96
CA LEU A 37 15.43 15.68 -9.59
C LEU A 37 13.90 15.56 -9.49
N ALA A 38 13.15 15.99 -10.52
CA ALA A 38 11.68 15.86 -10.54
C ALA A 38 11.21 14.40 -10.51
N PHE A 39 12.01 13.46 -11.01
CA PHE A 39 11.72 12.02 -11.01
C PHE A 39 12.42 11.25 -9.87
N ALA A 40 13.18 11.92 -9.01
CA ALA A 40 13.84 11.26 -7.89
C ALA A 40 12.82 10.71 -6.91
N ARG A 41 13.01 9.45 -6.51
CA ARG A 41 12.17 8.74 -5.52
C ARG A 41 12.91 8.44 -4.22
N GLU A 42 14.22 8.58 -4.24
CA GLU A 42 15.11 8.25 -3.13
C GLU A 42 16.16 9.35 -2.94
N MET A 43 16.55 9.57 -1.70
CA MET A 43 17.59 10.56 -1.34
C MET A 43 18.92 10.28 -2.05
N ALA A 44 19.28 9.01 -2.24
CA ALA A 44 20.50 8.63 -2.94
C ALA A 44 20.54 9.10 -4.41
N GLN A 45 19.37 9.18 -5.07
CA GLN A 45 19.29 9.75 -6.44
C GLN A 45 19.55 11.26 -6.41
N VAL A 46 18.93 11.96 -5.45
CA VAL A 46 19.15 13.40 -5.28
C VAL A 46 20.64 13.69 -5.05
N GLN A 47 21.28 12.97 -4.14
CA GLN A 47 22.72 13.17 -3.83
C GLN A 47 23.59 12.98 -5.08
N ARG A 48 23.39 11.91 -5.85
CA ARG A 48 24.16 11.67 -7.10
C ARG A 48 24.01 12.81 -8.11
N VAL A 49 22.78 13.25 -8.34
CA VAL A 49 22.50 14.34 -9.28
C VAL A 49 23.17 15.63 -8.82
N VAL A 50 23.01 15.98 -7.54
CA VAL A 50 23.50 17.26 -7.01
C VAL A 50 25.02 17.38 -7.08
N ARG A 51 25.76 16.36 -6.62
CA ARG A 51 27.24 16.44 -6.60
C ARG A 51 27.82 16.60 -8.00
N ALA A 52 27.34 15.77 -8.96
CA ALA A 52 27.82 15.82 -10.34
C ALA A 52 27.45 17.15 -11.00
N THR A 53 26.19 17.59 -10.83
CA THR A 53 25.71 18.85 -11.39
C THR A 53 26.43 20.05 -10.80
N ALA A 54 26.58 20.13 -9.47
CA ALA A 54 27.22 21.25 -8.81
C ALA A 54 28.67 21.46 -9.32
N ARG A 55 29.43 20.38 -9.43
CA ARG A 55 30.78 20.39 -9.94
C ARG A 55 30.85 20.79 -11.43
N GLN A 56 30.02 20.17 -12.27
CA GLN A 56 30.02 20.38 -13.70
C GLN A 56 29.59 21.81 -14.07
N MET A 57 28.53 22.34 -13.47
CA MET A 57 27.99 23.66 -13.83
C MET A 57 28.90 24.83 -13.39
N THR A 58 29.67 24.62 -12.30
CA THR A 58 30.59 25.66 -11.76
C THR A 58 32.01 25.46 -12.23
N GLY A 59 32.36 24.35 -12.88
CA GLY A 59 33.74 24.01 -13.22
C GLY A 59 34.64 23.92 -11.99
N SER A 60 34.10 23.58 -10.82
CA SER A 60 34.85 23.48 -9.58
C SER A 60 35.65 22.18 -9.48
N ASP A 61 36.70 22.19 -8.66
CA ASP A 61 37.56 21.03 -8.42
C ASP A 61 36.92 20.01 -7.49
N GLY A 62 35.89 20.44 -6.71
CA GLY A 62 35.11 19.55 -5.85
C GLY A 62 33.74 20.10 -5.53
N ALA A 63 32.82 19.19 -5.24
CA ALA A 63 31.50 19.49 -4.71
C ALA A 63 31.14 18.51 -3.58
N ALA A 64 30.45 19.00 -2.57
CA ALA A 64 29.96 18.18 -1.45
C ALA A 64 28.54 18.55 -1.09
N ILE A 65 27.82 17.54 -0.58
CA ILE A 65 26.49 17.67 0.00
C ILE A 65 26.59 17.47 1.49
N ILE A 66 26.11 18.44 2.24
CA ILE A 66 26.08 18.44 3.68
C ILE A 66 24.62 18.40 4.13
N LEU A 67 24.25 17.43 4.95
CA LEU A 67 22.93 17.37 5.59
C LEU A 67 23.03 17.87 7.04
N ARG A 68 22.01 18.58 7.48
CA ARG A 68 21.91 19.05 8.85
C ARG A 68 21.38 17.95 9.76
N GLU A 69 22.11 17.63 10.83
CA GLU A 69 21.73 16.70 11.90
C GLU A 69 21.79 17.42 13.25
N GLY A 70 20.72 18.14 13.59
CA GLY A 70 20.69 19.02 14.76
C GLY A 70 21.70 20.15 14.65
N ASP A 71 22.69 20.17 15.55
CA ASP A 71 23.78 21.15 15.60
C ASP A 71 25.02 20.74 14.80
N PHE A 72 24.91 19.68 13.99
CA PHE A 72 26.01 19.17 13.18
C PHE A 72 25.65 19.17 11.68
N GLY A 73 26.66 19.35 10.84
CA GLY A 73 26.63 19.08 9.43
C GLY A 73 27.31 17.75 9.12
N ARG A 74 26.61 16.83 8.48
CA ARG A 74 27.20 15.57 8.00
C ARG A 74 27.47 15.64 6.50
N TYR A 75 28.72 15.44 6.10
CA TYR A 75 29.14 15.37 4.71
C TYR A 75 28.74 13.99 4.14
N VAL A 76 27.59 13.94 3.48
CA VAL A 76 27.00 12.67 3.05
C VAL A 76 27.57 12.15 1.76
N ASP A 77 27.90 13.04 0.83
CA ASP A 77 28.48 12.67 -0.45
C ASP A 77 29.36 13.80 -1.01
N GLU A 78 30.36 13.43 -1.81
CA GLU A 78 31.27 14.36 -2.47
C GLU A 78 31.77 13.81 -3.81
N GLU A 79 32.14 14.73 -4.72
CA GLU A 79 32.86 14.44 -5.94
C GLU A 79 33.96 15.52 -6.13
N ALA A 80 35.23 15.12 -6.05
CA ALA A 80 36.32 16.04 -6.03
C ALA A 80 37.59 15.42 -6.65
N ILE A 81 38.58 16.27 -7.02
CA ILE A 81 39.89 15.85 -7.55
C ILE A 81 40.75 15.11 -6.53
N ALA A 82 40.47 15.31 -5.23
CA ALA A 82 41.08 14.60 -4.11
C ALA A 82 40.04 14.48 -2.98
N PRO A 83 40.17 13.49 -2.05
CA PRO A 83 39.27 13.34 -0.93
C PRO A 83 39.14 14.61 -0.10
N LEU A 84 37.89 14.93 0.30
CA LEU A 84 37.57 16.08 1.15
C LEU A 84 37.11 15.63 2.54
N PHE A 85 35.79 15.58 2.72
CA PHE A 85 35.16 15.44 4.03
C PHE A 85 34.11 14.33 4.11
N LYS A 86 33.96 13.51 3.07
CA LYS A 86 32.91 12.48 3.02
C LYS A 86 32.88 11.60 4.27
N GLY A 87 31.73 11.53 4.91
CA GLY A 87 31.54 10.80 6.15
C GLY A 87 31.81 11.62 7.42
N ALA A 88 32.46 12.79 7.30
CA ALA A 88 32.73 13.66 8.44
C ALA A 88 31.44 14.25 9.02
N ARG A 89 31.41 14.39 10.35
CA ARG A 89 30.37 15.08 11.09
C ARG A 89 31.00 16.26 11.81
N VAL A 90 30.62 17.46 11.42
CA VAL A 90 31.27 18.73 11.84
C VAL A 90 30.24 19.60 12.54
N PRO A 91 30.55 20.22 13.69
CA PRO A 91 29.68 21.22 14.31
C PRO A 91 29.36 22.36 13.34
N LEU A 92 28.11 22.83 13.31
CA LEU A 92 27.69 23.91 12.39
C LEU A 92 28.47 25.21 12.64
N GLU A 93 28.84 25.49 13.89
CA GLU A 93 29.65 26.67 14.22
C GLU A 93 31.12 26.55 13.77
N GLY A 94 31.59 25.34 13.50
CA GLY A 94 32.98 25.06 13.17
C GLY A 94 33.29 25.00 11.63
N CYS A 95 32.29 25.25 10.76
CA CYS A 95 32.52 25.21 9.31
C CYS A 95 31.63 26.20 8.56
N ILE A 96 32.11 26.60 7.36
CA ILE A 96 31.41 27.61 6.54
C ILE A 96 30.06 27.11 6.00
N ALA A 97 29.91 25.80 5.79
CA ALA A 97 28.62 25.20 5.44
C ALA A 97 27.60 25.33 6.59
N GLY A 98 28.06 25.15 7.83
CA GLY A 98 27.26 25.40 9.01
C GLY A 98 26.91 26.88 9.17
N TRP A 99 27.86 27.77 8.95
CA TRP A 99 27.60 29.21 8.96
C TRP A 99 26.51 29.60 7.94
N ALA A 100 26.60 29.09 6.70
CA ALA A 100 25.59 29.32 5.65
C ALA A 100 24.19 28.82 6.07
N MET A 101 24.10 27.66 6.72
CA MET A 101 22.84 27.13 7.25
C MET A 101 22.28 27.95 8.40
N LEU A 102 23.12 28.30 9.39
CA LEU A 102 22.70 29.07 10.58
C LEU A 102 22.24 30.48 10.20
N ASN A 103 22.98 31.14 9.29
CA ASN A 103 22.65 32.50 8.85
C ASN A 103 21.68 32.53 7.66
N ARG A 104 21.30 31.36 7.08
CA ARG A 104 20.37 31.25 5.96
C ARG A 104 20.83 32.03 4.73
N GLN A 105 22.12 32.09 4.52
CA GLN A 105 22.73 32.89 3.46
C GLN A 105 23.71 32.06 2.67
N ALA A 106 23.70 32.28 1.35
CA ALA A 106 24.73 31.75 0.48
C ALA A 106 26.02 32.55 0.69
N VAL A 107 27.14 31.85 0.61
CA VAL A 107 28.48 32.41 0.91
C VAL A 107 29.39 32.15 -0.25
N LEU A 108 30.15 33.17 -0.65
CA LEU A 108 31.25 33.09 -1.59
C LEU A 108 32.53 33.49 -0.81
N VAL A 109 33.54 32.63 -0.87
CA VAL A 109 34.83 32.82 -0.18
C VAL A 109 35.93 32.76 -1.20
N PRO A 110 36.46 33.93 -1.63
CA PRO A 110 37.55 34.00 -2.63
C PRO A 110 38.86 33.42 -2.14
N ASP A 111 39.17 33.50 -0.87
CA ASP A 111 40.34 32.90 -0.23
C ASP A 111 40.02 32.47 1.21
N ILE A 112 40.17 31.19 1.49
CA ILE A 112 39.90 30.61 2.83
C ILE A 112 40.84 31.15 3.91
N HIS A 113 42.04 31.61 3.54
CA HIS A 113 43.00 32.17 4.50
C HIS A 113 42.73 33.63 4.85
N ALA A 114 41.93 34.33 4.02
CA ALA A 114 41.56 35.72 4.24
C ALA A 114 40.19 35.89 4.91
N ASP A 115 39.38 34.83 5.01
CA ASP A 115 38.03 34.90 5.57
C ASP A 115 38.01 34.56 7.06
N SER A 116 37.67 35.54 7.90
CA SER A 116 37.64 35.40 9.34
C SER A 116 36.57 34.45 9.89
N ARG A 117 35.63 34.03 9.08
CA ARG A 117 34.57 33.04 9.42
C ARG A 117 35.06 31.60 9.38
N ILE A 118 36.25 31.37 8.83
CA ILE A 118 36.81 30.07 8.58
C ILE A 118 37.99 29.83 9.50
N ASP A 119 38.03 28.64 10.13
CA ASP A 119 39.27 28.13 10.68
C ASP A 119 40.10 27.49 9.54
N PRO A 120 41.20 28.08 9.09
CA PRO A 120 42.01 27.51 8.03
C PRO A 120 42.53 26.11 8.33
N ALA A 121 42.67 25.76 9.62
CA ALA A 121 43.11 24.43 10.02
C ALA A 121 42.18 23.33 9.54
N PHE A 122 40.87 23.60 9.36
CA PHE A 122 39.89 22.66 8.85
C PHE A 122 40.21 22.21 7.41
N TYR A 123 40.81 23.08 6.60
CA TYR A 123 41.12 22.83 5.20
C TYR A 123 42.59 22.44 4.94
N THR A 124 43.46 22.42 5.95
CA THR A 124 44.91 22.21 5.81
C THR A 124 45.27 20.92 5.08
N ALA A 125 44.48 19.86 5.26
CA ALA A 125 44.70 18.56 4.64
C ALA A 125 44.03 18.42 3.25
N THR A 126 43.46 19.50 2.71
CA THR A 126 42.71 19.49 1.45
C THR A 126 43.36 20.40 0.40
N PHE A 127 42.90 20.30 -0.86
CA PHE A 127 43.33 21.19 -1.94
C PHE A 127 42.61 22.55 -1.89
N VAL A 128 41.62 22.74 -1.05
CA VAL A 128 40.71 23.88 -1.09
C VAL A 128 41.43 25.21 -0.80
N ARG A 129 41.25 26.19 -1.70
CA ARG A 129 41.74 27.56 -1.56
C ARG A 129 40.61 28.59 -1.62
N SER A 130 39.56 28.30 -2.37
CA SER A 130 38.35 29.10 -2.42
C SER A 130 37.10 28.20 -2.48
N LEU A 131 35.94 28.73 -2.13
CA LEU A 131 34.71 27.94 -2.09
C LEU A 131 33.46 28.82 -2.23
N ALA A 132 32.35 28.17 -2.62
CA ALA A 132 31.04 28.74 -2.52
C ALA A 132 30.07 27.72 -1.84
N VAL A 133 29.19 28.23 -1.00
CA VAL A 133 28.20 27.40 -0.27
C VAL A 133 26.83 28.01 -0.39
N VAL A 134 25.84 27.18 -0.64
CA VAL A 134 24.43 27.58 -0.62
C VAL A 134 23.64 26.68 0.31
N PRO A 135 22.77 27.22 1.19
CA PRO A 135 21.88 26.40 2.01
C PRO A 135 20.78 25.80 1.13
N VAL A 136 20.41 24.56 1.41
CA VAL A 136 19.23 23.87 0.85
C VAL A 136 18.06 24.19 1.76
N ARG A 137 16.98 24.74 1.19
CA ARG A 137 15.85 25.31 1.89
C ARG A 137 16.25 26.55 2.72
N SER A 138 16.03 27.74 2.14
CA SER A 138 16.54 29.01 2.68
C SER A 138 15.91 29.42 4.03
N GLN A 139 14.67 29.05 4.34
CA GLN A 139 14.03 29.45 5.59
C GLN A 139 14.38 28.52 6.79
N GLU A 140 14.42 27.21 6.53
CA GLU A 140 14.82 26.19 7.51
C GLU A 140 15.83 25.25 6.84
N PRO A 141 17.10 25.60 6.78
CA PRO A 141 18.08 24.81 6.06
C PRO A 141 18.17 23.38 6.58
N ILE A 142 17.94 22.44 5.67
CA ILE A 142 18.05 21.00 5.93
C ILE A 142 19.42 20.45 5.53
N GLY A 143 20.24 21.31 4.89
CA GLY A 143 21.57 20.99 4.42
C GLY A 143 22.17 22.13 3.65
N ALA A 144 23.31 21.88 3.02
CA ALA A 144 24.02 22.82 2.15
C ALA A 144 24.66 22.08 0.97
N ILE A 145 24.85 22.81 -0.12
CA ILE A 145 25.68 22.38 -1.27
C ILE A 145 26.92 23.26 -1.24
N ALA A 146 28.09 22.66 -1.19
CA ALA A 146 29.38 23.33 -1.20
C ALA A 146 30.16 22.93 -2.46
N VAL A 147 30.82 23.90 -3.08
CA VAL A 147 31.78 23.70 -4.18
C VAL A 147 33.11 24.31 -3.83
N TYR A 148 34.18 23.70 -4.31
CA TYR A 148 35.56 23.99 -3.87
C TYR A 148 36.49 24.12 -5.07
N TRP A 149 37.44 25.03 -4.98
CA TRP A 149 38.50 25.24 -5.98
C TRP A 149 39.88 25.22 -5.31
N ALA A 150 40.87 24.74 -6.08
CA ALA A 150 42.27 24.71 -5.68
C ALA A 150 42.98 26.09 -5.83
N GLU A 151 42.32 27.02 -6.51
CA GLU A 151 42.86 28.37 -6.72
C GLU A 151 42.06 29.41 -5.96
N PRO A 152 42.71 30.46 -5.42
CA PRO A 152 42.03 31.60 -4.84
C PRO A 152 41.36 32.46 -5.92
N GLY A 153 40.24 33.09 -5.60
CA GLY A 153 39.51 33.98 -6.51
C GLY A 153 38.72 33.30 -7.62
N ALA A 154 38.65 31.95 -7.64
CA ALA A 154 37.97 31.19 -8.66
C ALA A 154 36.43 31.33 -8.67
N PRO A 155 35.70 31.33 -7.51
CA PRO A 155 34.25 31.40 -7.51
C PRO A 155 33.71 32.78 -7.93
N THR A 156 32.62 32.75 -8.72
CA THR A 156 31.96 33.95 -9.26
C THR A 156 30.54 34.10 -8.71
N GLU A 157 29.94 35.28 -8.88
CA GLU A 157 28.50 35.51 -8.54
C GLU A 157 27.57 34.66 -9.43
N ASP A 158 28.00 34.34 -10.68
CA ASP A 158 27.23 33.47 -11.56
C ASP A 158 27.22 32.02 -11.05
N ASP A 159 28.33 31.53 -10.52
CA ASP A 159 28.38 30.22 -9.86
C ASP A 159 27.43 30.19 -8.66
N LEU A 160 27.40 31.26 -7.86
CA LEU A 160 26.50 31.36 -6.71
C LEU A 160 25.03 31.40 -7.14
N ARG A 161 24.70 32.07 -8.26
CA ARG A 161 23.33 32.08 -8.82
C ARG A 161 22.90 30.69 -9.27
N LEU A 162 23.74 29.98 -10.01
CA LEU A 162 23.48 28.61 -10.46
C LEU A 162 23.27 27.65 -9.27
N LEU A 163 24.16 27.73 -8.26
CA LEU A 163 24.06 26.91 -7.05
C LEU A 163 22.77 27.17 -6.27
N ARG A 164 22.32 28.42 -6.16
CA ARG A 164 21.03 28.74 -5.50
C ARG A 164 19.86 28.08 -6.23
N ARG A 165 19.84 28.14 -7.57
CA ARG A 165 18.79 27.48 -8.37
C ARG A 165 18.81 25.95 -8.22
N LEU A 166 20.00 25.36 -8.15
CA LEU A 166 20.15 23.95 -7.86
C LEU A 166 19.62 23.62 -6.46
N ALA A 167 19.97 24.41 -5.44
CA ALA A 167 19.50 24.23 -4.07
C ALA A 167 17.96 24.34 -3.95
N ASP A 168 17.33 25.25 -4.70
CA ASP A 168 15.88 25.38 -4.78
C ASP A 168 15.25 24.10 -5.37
N ALA A 169 15.80 23.58 -6.47
CA ALA A 169 15.33 22.34 -7.11
C ALA A 169 15.52 21.12 -6.19
N VAL A 170 16.63 21.04 -5.48
CA VAL A 170 16.91 19.99 -4.49
C VAL A 170 15.92 20.06 -3.33
N SER A 171 15.64 21.26 -2.84
CA SER A 171 14.67 21.48 -1.76
C SER A 171 13.28 20.93 -2.14
N LEU A 172 12.85 21.19 -3.37
CA LEU A 172 11.58 20.68 -3.90
C LEU A 172 11.60 19.16 -4.07
N ALA A 173 12.69 18.58 -4.59
CA ALA A 173 12.82 17.13 -4.75
C ALA A 173 12.77 16.40 -3.40
N ILE A 174 13.45 16.91 -2.38
CA ILE A 174 13.44 16.34 -1.03
C ILE A 174 12.03 16.40 -0.43
N GLU A 175 11.32 17.52 -0.60
CA GLU A 175 9.94 17.65 -0.11
C GLU A 175 9.00 16.67 -0.82
N ASN A 176 9.13 16.51 -2.13
CA ASN A 176 8.33 15.55 -2.90
C ASN A 176 8.57 14.11 -2.42
N ILE A 177 9.82 13.71 -2.16
CA ILE A 177 10.15 12.38 -1.61
C ILE A 177 9.48 12.19 -0.26
N ARG A 178 9.57 13.20 0.64
CA ARG A 178 8.96 13.13 1.97
C ARG A 178 7.45 12.98 1.91
N VAL A 179 6.77 13.84 1.15
CA VAL A 179 5.31 13.81 0.99
C VAL A 179 4.86 12.47 0.40
N HIS A 180 5.61 11.96 -0.58
CA HIS A 180 5.28 10.67 -1.21
C HIS A 180 5.36 9.51 -0.21
N SER A 181 6.44 9.45 0.57
CA SER A 181 6.63 8.43 1.62
C SER A 181 5.56 8.51 2.71
N GLU A 182 5.20 9.72 3.15
CA GLU A 182 4.13 9.92 4.12
C GLU A 182 2.76 9.49 3.58
N LEU A 183 2.50 9.73 2.29
CA LEU A 183 1.26 9.34 1.63
C LEU A 183 1.17 7.81 1.45
N GLU A 184 2.24 7.17 1.02
CA GLU A 184 2.31 5.70 0.88
C GLU A 184 2.05 5.00 2.23
N GLU A 185 2.66 5.48 3.31
CA GLU A 185 2.45 4.93 4.63
C GLU A 185 1.00 5.12 5.11
N ARG A 186 0.41 6.29 4.84
CA ARG A 186 -1.01 6.54 5.16
C ARG A 186 -1.96 5.64 4.39
N ILE A 187 -1.68 5.40 3.10
CA ILE A 187 -2.46 4.48 2.27
C ILE A 187 -2.36 3.06 2.84
N ARG A 188 -1.16 2.60 3.20
CA ARG A 188 -0.95 1.27 3.79
C ARG A 188 -1.77 1.09 5.07
N LEU A 189 -1.71 2.04 6.00
CA LEU A 189 -2.45 1.99 7.25
C LEU A 189 -3.98 1.97 7.03
N ARG A 190 -4.47 2.78 6.10
CA ARG A 190 -5.90 2.80 5.76
C ARG A 190 -6.39 1.51 5.10
N ALA A 191 -5.57 0.89 4.26
CA ALA A 191 -5.88 -0.41 3.67
C ALA A 191 -6.01 -1.49 4.75
N GLU A 192 -5.09 -1.53 5.73
CA GLU A 192 -5.16 -2.46 6.86
C GLU A 192 -6.41 -2.24 7.75
N GLU A 193 -6.78 -0.98 8.03
CA GLU A 193 -7.99 -0.66 8.78
C GLU A 193 -9.26 -1.12 8.04
N LEU A 194 -9.31 -0.88 6.72
CA LEU A 194 -10.44 -1.26 5.89
C LEU A 194 -10.63 -2.78 5.83
N GLU A 195 -9.55 -3.54 5.66
CA GLU A 195 -9.58 -5.01 5.68
C GLU A 195 -10.09 -5.55 7.02
N LYS A 196 -9.64 -4.98 8.15
CA LYS A 196 -10.14 -5.36 9.49
C LYS A 196 -11.61 -5.04 9.66
N ALA A 197 -12.06 -3.86 9.22
CA ALA A 197 -13.47 -3.47 9.30
C ALA A 197 -14.34 -4.37 8.42
N LYS A 198 -13.89 -4.70 7.19
CA LYS A 198 -14.57 -5.64 6.29
C LYS A 198 -14.71 -7.02 6.92
N ALA A 199 -13.63 -7.59 7.45
CA ALA A 199 -13.66 -8.88 8.12
C ALA A 199 -14.61 -8.90 9.32
N ALA A 200 -14.67 -7.81 10.11
CA ALA A 200 -15.60 -7.68 11.23
C ALA A 200 -17.06 -7.64 10.76
N ILE A 201 -17.37 -6.94 9.65
CA ILE A 201 -18.72 -6.90 9.07
C ILE A 201 -19.10 -8.28 8.53
N GLU A 202 -18.23 -8.97 7.81
CA GLU A 202 -18.44 -10.33 7.32
C GLU A 202 -18.65 -11.30 8.49
N GLU A 203 -17.93 -11.11 9.58
CA GLU A 203 -18.13 -11.90 10.80
C GLU A 203 -19.50 -11.67 11.45
N LEU A 204 -20.06 -10.48 11.40
CA LEU A 204 -21.38 -10.14 11.93
C LEU A 204 -22.52 -10.54 10.98
N SER A 205 -22.25 -10.77 9.70
CA SER A 205 -23.28 -11.19 8.74
C SER A 205 -23.84 -12.55 9.12
N MET A 206 -25.17 -12.65 9.17
CA MET A 206 -25.93 -13.88 9.48
C MET A 206 -26.57 -14.49 8.23
N THR A 207 -26.38 -13.87 7.06
CA THR A 207 -26.97 -14.28 5.79
C THR A 207 -25.92 -14.70 4.79
N ASP A 208 -26.27 -15.61 3.89
CA ASP A 208 -25.49 -16.01 2.71
C ASP A 208 -25.79 -15.06 1.55
N GLU A 209 -24.75 -14.47 0.98
CA GLU A 209 -24.88 -13.41 -0.05
C GLU A 209 -25.53 -13.92 -1.34
N LEU A 210 -25.26 -15.16 -1.73
CA LEU A 210 -25.79 -15.73 -2.98
C LEU A 210 -27.28 -16.04 -2.87
N THR A 211 -27.71 -16.59 -1.73
CA THR A 211 -29.07 -17.14 -1.57
C THR A 211 -29.99 -16.26 -0.75
N GLY A 212 -29.46 -15.31 0.03
CA GLY A 212 -30.22 -14.51 0.98
C GLY A 212 -30.80 -15.31 2.15
N LEU A 213 -30.49 -16.61 2.27
CA LEU A 213 -30.81 -17.45 3.42
C LEU A 213 -29.85 -17.15 4.58
N LEU A 214 -30.14 -17.73 5.76
CA LEU A 214 -29.16 -17.70 6.84
C LEU A 214 -27.90 -18.45 6.40
N ASN A 215 -26.72 -17.88 6.68
CA ASN A 215 -25.47 -18.61 6.54
C ASN A 215 -25.31 -19.62 7.70
N ARG A 216 -24.25 -20.41 7.68
CA ARG A 216 -23.99 -21.44 8.71
C ARG A 216 -24.05 -20.88 10.12
N ARG A 217 -23.54 -19.67 10.38
CA ARG A 217 -23.56 -19.01 11.67
C ARG A 217 -24.98 -18.59 12.07
N GLY A 218 -25.70 -17.92 11.16
CA GLY A 218 -27.07 -17.50 11.36
C GLY A 218 -27.99 -18.66 11.62
N PHE A 219 -27.85 -19.74 10.84
CA PHE A 219 -28.63 -20.97 11.05
C PHE A 219 -28.36 -21.60 12.43
N ARG A 220 -27.06 -21.78 12.80
CA ARG A 220 -26.70 -22.36 14.09
C ARG A 220 -27.33 -21.58 15.26
N ARG A 221 -27.19 -20.26 15.25
CA ARG A 221 -27.75 -19.39 16.28
C ARG A 221 -29.27 -19.55 16.41
N ALA A 222 -30.01 -19.50 15.31
CA ALA A 222 -31.46 -19.65 15.30
C ALA A 222 -31.89 -21.07 15.70
N ALA A 223 -31.17 -22.10 15.24
CA ALA A 223 -31.46 -23.49 15.57
C ALA A 223 -31.20 -23.80 17.04
N GLU A 224 -30.09 -23.34 17.61
CA GLU A 224 -29.77 -23.52 19.04
C GLU A 224 -30.80 -22.84 19.95
N GLU A 225 -31.34 -21.69 19.58
CA GLU A 225 -32.40 -21.02 20.28
C GLU A 225 -33.69 -21.86 20.30
N ILE A 226 -34.06 -22.48 19.17
CA ILE A 226 -35.26 -23.34 19.06
C ILE A 226 -35.10 -24.62 19.88
N ILE A 227 -33.93 -25.29 19.74
CA ILE A 227 -33.62 -26.52 20.49
C ILE A 227 -33.60 -26.24 21.99
N GLY A 228 -33.00 -25.12 22.42
CA GLY A 228 -32.95 -24.70 23.82
C GLY A 228 -34.32 -24.48 24.48
N ARG A 229 -35.37 -24.24 23.67
CA ARG A 229 -36.77 -24.16 24.18
C ARG A 229 -37.37 -25.52 24.52
N GLY A 230 -36.72 -26.63 24.19
CA GLY A 230 -37.11 -28.00 24.57
C GLY A 230 -38.40 -28.51 23.96
N ARG A 231 -38.97 -27.86 22.94
CA ARG A 231 -40.27 -28.20 22.34
C ARG A 231 -40.24 -29.31 21.29
N GLY A 232 -39.05 -29.82 20.97
CA GLY A 232 -38.86 -30.75 19.87
C GLY A 232 -38.78 -30.05 18.51
N CYS A 233 -38.07 -30.66 17.57
CA CYS A 233 -37.89 -30.13 16.21
C CYS A 233 -37.60 -31.24 15.20
N GLN A 234 -37.75 -30.92 13.93
CA GLN A 234 -37.20 -31.73 12.82
C GLN A 234 -36.05 -30.94 12.21
N LEU A 235 -34.95 -31.63 11.91
CA LEU A 235 -33.83 -31.09 11.17
C LEU A 235 -33.64 -31.85 9.86
N ALA A 236 -33.57 -31.13 8.76
CA ALA A 236 -33.24 -31.68 7.45
C ALA A 236 -31.91 -31.14 6.98
N ILE A 237 -31.03 -32.00 6.47
CA ILE A 237 -29.88 -31.63 5.64
C ILE A 237 -30.23 -31.95 4.22
N ILE A 238 -29.96 -31.00 3.31
CA ILE A 238 -30.27 -31.06 1.90
C ILE A 238 -28.98 -30.75 1.14
N ASP A 239 -28.67 -31.57 0.15
CA ASP A 239 -27.49 -31.40 -0.71
C ASP A 239 -27.94 -31.38 -2.19
N VAL A 240 -27.44 -30.44 -2.97
CA VAL A 240 -27.79 -30.32 -4.39
C VAL A 240 -27.01 -31.36 -5.20
N ASP A 241 -27.73 -32.28 -5.81
CA ASP A 241 -27.14 -33.37 -6.59
C ASP A 241 -26.48 -32.83 -7.87
N GLY A 242 -25.26 -33.30 -8.17
CA GLY A 242 -24.59 -33.05 -9.44
C GLY A 242 -24.08 -31.64 -9.68
N LEU A 243 -24.03 -30.74 -8.69
CA LEU A 243 -23.55 -29.36 -8.85
C LEU A 243 -22.17 -29.27 -9.51
N LYS A 244 -21.23 -30.16 -9.14
CA LYS A 244 -19.91 -30.20 -9.75
C LYS A 244 -19.97 -30.43 -11.27
N LYS A 245 -20.83 -31.37 -11.72
CA LYS A 245 -21.01 -31.65 -13.14
C LYS A 245 -21.60 -30.45 -13.88
N VAL A 246 -22.53 -29.74 -13.26
CA VAL A 246 -23.11 -28.49 -13.81
C VAL A 246 -22.03 -27.43 -13.94
N ASN A 247 -21.23 -27.20 -12.92
CA ASN A 247 -20.10 -26.26 -12.94
C ASN A 247 -19.06 -26.59 -14.03
N ASP A 248 -18.69 -27.87 -14.14
CA ASP A 248 -17.70 -28.34 -15.11
C ASP A 248 -18.23 -28.24 -16.55
N THR A 249 -19.56 -28.34 -16.76
CA THR A 249 -20.17 -28.34 -18.09
C THR A 249 -20.59 -26.93 -18.53
N PHE A 250 -21.17 -26.12 -17.63
CA PHE A 250 -21.86 -24.87 -17.98
C PHE A 250 -21.22 -23.64 -17.29
N GLY A 251 -20.20 -23.84 -16.45
CA GLY A 251 -19.51 -22.78 -15.71
C GLY A 251 -20.18 -22.45 -14.36
N HIS A 252 -19.40 -21.79 -13.48
CA HIS A 252 -19.80 -21.48 -12.10
C HIS A 252 -21.04 -20.58 -12.01
N SER A 253 -21.27 -19.68 -12.95
CA SER A 253 -22.45 -18.81 -12.96
C SER A 253 -23.77 -19.59 -13.08
N VAL A 254 -23.77 -20.72 -13.81
CA VAL A 254 -24.95 -21.59 -13.92
C VAL A 254 -25.12 -22.39 -12.64
N GLY A 255 -24.04 -22.85 -12.03
CA GLY A 255 -24.09 -23.50 -10.72
C GLY A 255 -24.60 -22.58 -9.61
N ASP A 256 -24.15 -21.32 -9.60
CA ASP A 256 -24.65 -20.32 -8.65
C ASP A 256 -26.13 -20.05 -8.83
N SER A 257 -26.63 -20.01 -10.07
CA SER A 257 -28.06 -19.92 -10.37
C SER A 257 -28.83 -21.13 -9.82
N LEU A 258 -28.31 -22.34 -10.00
CA LEU A 258 -28.92 -23.57 -9.47
C LEU A 258 -29.00 -23.58 -7.96
N ILE A 259 -27.97 -23.05 -7.27
CA ILE A 259 -27.96 -22.87 -5.80
C ILE A 259 -29.03 -21.86 -5.37
N ALA A 260 -29.13 -20.72 -6.08
CA ALA A 260 -30.13 -19.70 -5.79
C ALA A 260 -31.56 -20.22 -6.02
N ASP A 261 -31.77 -21.02 -7.06
CA ASP A 261 -33.03 -21.69 -7.35
C ASP A 261 -33.39 -22.70 -6.25
N CYS A 262 -32.43 -23.50 -5.79
CA CYS A 262 -32.61 -24.40 -4.66
C CYS A 262 -33.04 -23.63 -3.40
N ALA A 263 -32.37 -22.54 -3.09
CA ALA A 263 -32.72 -21.68 -1.94
C ALA A 263 -34.16 -21.15 -2.03
N SER A 264 -34.60 -20.74 -3.23
CA SER A 264 -35.98 -20.29 -3.46
C SER A 264 -36.98 -21.41 -3.22
N VAL A 265 -36.73 -22.60 -3.78
CA VAL A 265 -37.58 -23.79 -3.58
C VAL A 265 -37.66 -24.14 -2.11
N LEU A 266 -36.55 -24.12 -1.37
CA LEU A 266 -36.52 -24.41 0.06
C LEU A 266 -37.33 -23.37 0.85
N ARG A 267 -37.17 -22.09 0.56
CA ARG A 267 -37.90 -21.00 1.21
C ARG A 267 -39.42 -21.15 1.01
N ASP A 268 -39.83 -21.51 -0.19
CA ASP A 268 -41.25 -21.71 -0.53
C ASP A 268 -41.85 -23.02 0.02
N SER A 269 -41.00 -23.95 0.45
CA SER A 269 -41.39 -25.27 0.98
C SER A 269 -41.65 -25.25 2.48
N VAL A 270 -41.27 -24.19 3.19
CA VAL A 270 -41.28 -24.06 4.65
C VAL A 270 -42.13 -22.88 5.10
N ARG A 271 -42.48 -22.85 6.39
CA ARG A 271 -43.25 -21.76 7.01
C ARG A 271 -42.30 -20.64 7.46
N GLN A 272 -42.85 -19.48 7.70
CA GLN A 272 -42.10 -18.34 8.25
C GLN A 272 -41.48 -18.63 9.64
N SER A 273 -42.07 -19.60 10.39
CA SER A 273 -41.53 -20.03 11.69
C SER A 273 -40.34 -20.98 11.59
N ASP A 274 -40.07 -21.50 10.39
CA ASP A 274 -39.05 -22.49 10.17
C ASP A 274 -37.74 -21.79 9.80
N VAL A 275 -36.64 -22.41 10.18
CA VAL A 275 -35.30 -21.85 9.93
C VAL A 275 -34.67 -22.52 8.75
N VAL A 276 -34.23 -21.72 7.74
CA VAL A 276 -33.55 -22.21 6.53
C VAL A 276 -32.21 -21.54 6.43
N GLY A 277 -31.16 -22.31 6.15
CA GLY A 277 -29.82 -21.78 5.96
C GLY A 277 -28.99 -22.58 4.96
N ARG A 278 -28.00 -21.93 4.38
CA ARG A 278 -26.95 -22.55 3.58
C ARG A 278 -25.72 -22.79 4.44
N MET A 279 -25.25 -24.04 4.46
CA MET A 279 -24.13 -24.45 5.30
C MET A 279 -22.79 -24.28 4.61
N GLY A 280 -22.79 -24.17 3.28
CA GLY A 280 -21.62 -23.97 2.40
C GLY A 280 -21.73 -24.83 1.15
N GLY A 281 -21.12 -24.38 0.06
CA GLY A 281 -21.16 -25.13 -1.20
C GLY A 281 -22.59 -25.43 -1.69
N ASP A 282 -22.92 -26.71 -1.73
CA ASP A 282 -24.20 -27.29 -2.18
C ASP A 282 -25.11 -27.73 -1.02
N GLU A 283 -24.70 -27.49 0.25
CA GLU A 283 -25.40 -27.96 1.44
C GLU A 283 -26.33 -26.91 2.05
N PHE A 284 -27.56 -27.29 2.32
CA PHE A 284 -28.59 -26.52 3.03
C PHE A 284 -29.10 -27.23 4.24
N CYS A 285 -29.61 -26.47 5.19
CA CYS A 285 -30.33 -27.00 6.39
C CYS A 285 -31.68 -26.34 6.56
N VAL A 286 -32.64 -27.15 6.97
CA VAL A 286 -33.96 -26.69 7.41
C VAL A 286 -34.26 -27.21 8.81
N LEU A 287 -34.67 -26.32 9.70
CA LEU A 287 -35.14 -26.70 11.04
C LEU A 287 -36.60 -26.28 11.23
N VAL A 288 -37.46 -27.25 11.48
CA VAL A 288 -38.89 -27.06 11.70
C VAL A 288 -39.21 -27.27 13.19
N PRO A 289 -39.64 -26.21 13.92
CA PRO A 289 -40.02 -26.34 15.33
C PRO A 289 -41.39 -27.02 15.49
N ALA A 290 -41.64 -27.59 16.68
CA ALA A 290 -42.94 -28.13 17.01
C ALA A 290 -44.08 -27.07 16.93
N PRO A 291 -45.32 -27.46 16.58
CA PRO A 291 -45.83 -28.83 16.42
C PRO A 291 -45.36 -29.50 15.13
N LEU A 292 -44.94 -30.77 15.23
CA LEU A 292 -44.30 -31.48 14.14
C LEU A 292 -45.35 -32.30 13.33
N ALA A 293 -45.25 -32.15 12.01
CA ALA A 293 -45.82 -33.13 11.10
C ALA A 293 -44.90 -34.37 11.00
N PRO A 294 -45.35 -35.50 10.49
CA PRO A 294 -44.45 -36.61 10.19
C PRO A 294 -43.30 -36.17 9.25
N ALA A 295 -42.09 -36.73 9.42
CA ALA A 295 -40.95 -36.41 8.62
C ALA A 295 -41.21 -36.55 7.08
N GLU A 296 -42.04 -37.50 6.72
CA GLU A 296 -42.53 -37.70 5.36
C GLU A 296 -43.31 -36.50 4.78
N ALA A 297 -43.97 -35.71 5.63
CA ALA A 297 -44.71 -34.53 5.18
C ALA A 297 -43.75 -33.42 4.73
N LEU A 298 -42.62 -33.21 5.40
CA LEU A 298 -41.57 -32.27 4.97
C LEU A 298 -40.93 -32.75 3.68
N ARG A 299 -40.59 -34.03 3.59
CA ARG A 299 -40.04 -34.66 2.40
C ARG A 299 -40.97 -34.51 1.19
N ASN A 300 -42.25 -34.79 1.36
CA ASN A 300 -43.25 -34.67 0.30
C ASN A 300 -43.44 -33.21 -0.14
N SER A 301 -43.44 -32.28 0.78
CA SER A 301 -43.51 -30.84 0.47
C SER A 301 -42.31 -30.39 -0.39
N LEU A 302 -41.11 -30.76 0.01
CA LEU A 302 -39.89 -30.47 -0.74
C LEU A 302 -39.95 -31.09 -2.15
N LYS A 303 -40.30 -32.35 -2.24
CA LYS A 303 -40.44 -33.06 -3.53
C LYS A 303 -41.44 -32.39 -4.46
N ALA A 304 -42.63 -32.07 -3.95
CA ALA A 304 -43.69 -31.44 -4.76
C ALA A 304 -43.25 -30.07 -5.29
N ARG A 305 -42.50 -29.28 -4.50
CA ARG A 305 -41.97 -28.00 -4.93
C ARG A 305 -40.83 -28.12 -5.96
N LEU A 306 -39.94 -29.09 -5.77
CA LEU A 306 -38.90 -29.45 -6.77
C LEU A 306 -39.53 -29.90 -8.10
N ASP A 307 -40.53 -30.80 -8.04
CA ASP A 307 -41.23 -31.26 -9.25
C ASP A 307 -41.95 -30.09 -9.95
N TYR A 308 -42.51 -29.17 -9.22
CA TYR A 308 -43.16 -27.97 -9.75
C TYR A 308 -42.11 -27.05 -10.40
N PHE A 309 -41.00 -26.75 -9.72
CA PHE A 309 -39.92 -25.95 -10.22
C PHE A 309 -39.36 -26.54 -11.54
N ASN A 310 -39.03 -27.84 -11.54
CA ASN A 310 -38.46 -28.52 -12.69
C ASN A 310 -39.41 -28.59 -13.93
N ARG A 311 -40.71 -28.53 -13.71
CA ARG A 311 -41.71 -28.44 -14.83
C ARG A 311 -41.72 -27.08 -15.50
N LEU A 312 -41.35 -26.02 -14.75
CA LEU A 312 -41.32 -24.65 -15.30
C LEU A 312 -39.95 -24.24 -15.80
N SER A 313 -38.91 -24.95 -15.37
CA SER A 313 -37.53 -24.67 -15.75
C SER A 313 -37.14 -25.31 -17.09
N PRO A 314 -36.25 -24.68 -17.87
CA PRO A 314 -35.69 -25.27 -19.07
C PRO A 314 -35.02 -26.62 -18.79
N ALA A 315 -35.13 -27.56 -19.72
CA ALA A 315 -34.64 -28.94 -19.57
C ALA A 315 -33.12 -29.08 -19.33
N GLN A 316 -32.36 -28.02 -19.41
CA GLN A 316 -30.89 -28.05 -19.36
C GLN A 316 -30.29 -28.22 -17.94
N CYS A 317 -31.01 -27.80 -16.92
CA CYS A 317 -30.56 -27.95 -15.50
C CYS A 317 -31.78 -28.26 -14.60
N GLN A 318 -32.10 -29.53 -14.46
CA GLN A 318 -33.12 -29.94 -13.46
C GLN A 318 -32.50 -29.97 -12.07
N LEU A 319 -33.18 -29.35 -11.13
CA LEU A 319 -32.77 -29.34 -9.73
C LEU A 319 -33.12 -30.68 -9.08
N SER A 320 -32.11 -31.38 -8.61
CA SER A 320 -32.23 -32.59 -7.79
C SER A 320 -31.55 -32.40 -6.46
N VAL A 321 -32.11 -32.92 -5.39
CA VAL A 321 -31.51 -32.80 -4.06
C VAL A 321 -31.62 -34.14 -3.32
N SER A 322 -30.60 -34.45 -2.53
CA SER A 322 -30.58 -35.54 -1.55
C SER A 322 -30.89 -35.02 -0.18
N VAL A 323 -31.77 -35.69 0.59
CA VAL A 323 -32.32 -35.16 1.84
C VAL A 323 -32.22 -36.19 2.97
N GLY A 324 -31.61 -35.78 4.09
CA GLY A 324 -31.65 -36.53 5.35
C GLY A 324 -32.46 -35.80 6.40
N ILE A 325 -33.46 -36.45 7.00
CA ILE A 325 -34.34 -35.83 7.99
C ILE A 325 -34.28 -36.62 9.31
N VAL A 326 -34.09 -35.89 10.40
CA VAL A 326 -34.13 -36.42 11.78
C VAL A 326 -35.15 -35.66 12.61
N GLN A 327 -35.66 -36.29 13.66
CA GLN A 327 -36.65 -35.69 14.56
C GLN A 327 -36.15 -35.78 16.00
N ALA A 328 -36.06 -34.65 16.67
CA ALA A 328 -35.84 -34.57 18.11
C ALA A 328 -37.18 -34.46 18.82
N LYS A 329 -37.42 -35.32 19.81
CA LYS A 329 -38.64 -35.24 20.65
C LYS A 329 -38.53 -34.10 21.67
N ALA A 330 -39.67 -33.61 22.11
CA ALA A 330 -39.69 -32.65 23.22
C ALA A 330 -39.01 -33.25 24.46
N GLY A 331 -38.13 -32.45 25.09
CA GLY A 331 -37.35 -32.88 26.26
C GLY A 331 -36.17 -33.81 25.94
N SER A 332 -35.80 -34.01 24.66
CA SER A 332 -34.55 -34.73 24.32
C SER A 332 -33.34 -33.89 24.64
N ASN A 333 -32.25 -34.54 25.08
CA ASN A 333 -30.97 -33.88 25.34
C ASN A 333 -30.05 -33.86 24.10
N GLN A 334 -30.59 -34.00 22.87
CA GLN A 334 -29.82 -33.98 21.66
C GLN A 334 -29.36 -32.56 21.34
N SER A 335 -28.08 -32.40 21.09
CA SER A 335 -27.50 -31.15 20.63
C SER A 335 -27.78 -30.90 19.15
N LEU A 336 -27.59 -29.68 18.68
CA LEU A 336 -27.65 -29.37 17.24
C LEU A 336 -26.61 -30.20 16.44
N ASP A 337 -25.43 -30.41 16.98
CA ASP A 337 -24.37 -31.17 16.32
C ASP A 337 -24.73 -32.67 16.20
N ASP A 338 -25.41 -33.26 17.19
CA ASP A 338 -25.94 -34.62 17.12
C ASP A 338 -26.98 -34.75 16.01
N LEU A 339 -27.89 -33.78 15.91
CA LEU A 339 -28.94 -33.77 14.87
C LEU A 339 -28.36 -33.58 13.48
N LEU A 340 -27.39 -32.68 13.33
CA LEU A 340 -26.67 -32.46 12.07
C LEU A 340 -25.92 -33.73 11.63
N SER A 341 -25.22 -34.39 12.52
CA SER A 341 -24.51 -35.62 12.24
C SER A 341 -25.43 -36.74 11.75
N GLN A 342 -26.55 -36.95 12.45
CA GLN A 342 -27.55 -37.97 12.11
C GLN A 342 -28.23 -37.67 10.76
N ALA A 343 -28.66 -36.42 10.54
CA ALA A 343 -29.28 -36.01 9.28
C ALA A 343 -28.31 -36.14 8.11
N GLY A 344 -27.02 -35.74 8.29
CA GLY A 344 -25.97 -35.89 7.30
C GLY A 344 -25.73 -37.33 6.88
N ALA A 345 -25.73 -38.27 7.84
CA ALA A 345 -25.61 -39.70 7.55
C ALA A 345 -26.77 -40.20 6.67
N LEU A 346 -28.00 -39.79 6.97
CA LEU A 346 -29.20 -40.16 6.19
C LEU A 346 -29.18 -39.56 4.79
N MET A 347 -28.76 -38.30 4.64
CA MET A 347 -28.60 -37.62 3.35
C MET A 347 -27.57 -38.32 2.49
N SER A 348 -26.40 -38.69 3.06
CA SER A 348 -25.35 -39.42 2.36
C SER A 348 -25.82 -40.77 1.83
N ILE A 349 -26.64 -41.51 2.58
CA ILE A 349 -27.22 -42.78 2.12
C ILE A 349 -28.14 -42.56 0.92
N GLU A 350 -28.98 -41.54 0.95
CA GLU A 350 -29.89 -41.19 -0.15
C GLU A 350 -29.08 -40.82 -1.41
N LYS A 351 -28.02 -39.96 -1.22
CA LYS A 351 -27.15 -39.53 -2.33
C LYS A 351 -26.46 -40.72 -3.00
N HIS A 352 -25.91 -41.66 -2.23
CA HIS A 352 -25.29 -42.86 -2.78
C HIS A 352 -26.28 -43.76 -3.53
N SER A 353 -27.49 -43.91 -3.00
CA SER A 353 -28.54 -44.70 -3.68
C SER A 353 -28.92 -44.13 -5.06
N LYS A 354 -29.03 -42.80 -5.16
CA LYS A 354 -29.31 -42.11 -6.42
C LYS A 354 -28.16 -42.31 -7.45
N MET A 355 -26.91 -42.10 -6.99
CA MET A 355 -25.74 -42.29 -7.87
C MET A 355 -25.65 -43.72 -8.42
N MET A 356 -25.98 -44.74 -7.61
CA MET A 356 -25.99 -46.11 -8.07
C MET A 356 -27.13 -46.43 -9.06
N SER A 357 -28.24 -45.74 -8.96
CA SER A 357 -29.36 -45.88 -9.92
C SER A 357 -29.07 -45.21 -11.26
N GLU A 358 -28.43 -44.06 -11.25
CA GLU A 358 -28.01 -43.34 -12.47
C GLU A 358 -26.89 -44.06 -13.24
N SER A 359 -25.99 -44.76 -12.52
CA SER A 359 -24.91 -45.55 -13.15
C SER A 359 -25.37 -46.84 -13.86
N ARG A 360 -26.66 -47.20 -13.71
CA ARG A 360 -27.25 -48.44 -14.33
C ARG A 360 -28.09 -48.15 -15.58
N HIS A 361 -28.21 -46.85 -15.93
CA HIS A 361 -28.87 -46.39 -17.17
C HIS A 361 -27.86 -45.65 -18.04
#